data_1edbefa6d8c23d2ca568c5ee364d24d9
#
_entry.id   1edbefa6d8c23d2ca568c5ee364d24d9
#
_cell.length_a   1.000
_cell.length_b   1.000
_cell.length_c   1.000
_cell.angle_alpha   90.00
_cell.angle_beta   90.00
_cell.angle_gamma   90.00
#
_symmetry.space_group_name_H-M   'P 1'
#
loop_
_entity.id
_entity.type
_entity.pdbx_description
1 polymer ?
#
loop_
_entity_poly.entity_id
_entity_poly.type
_entity_poly.pdbx_seq_one_letter_code
_entity_poly.pdbx_strand_id
1 'polypeptide(L)'
;MKKIIPVLFIVIAITSQAQPVYVDRIGFKLESIADIDIGWMQIRKHTAVPKGKQLGDRIYSAKQIGNCQQFVEWMQQSYVPRGCLGDATYYQNYIPKFSGTNSRLGNEINTHAQALPLMYGAQSKMYMFLKKDAQQNFVPQNNYAEYWSIEANQLQHISEPIPFISSTEEYYFLLPDFNSHPKGYAVDDKAASNLMGFNTHKNIEGHKRFYIPPKTINDNSHYIVIMTKDNKELPFEKVTIGEFFTQAEKQIPVWQKTDPVSAENLARAQKNLARLKEKYKNKWNDVAELKLLASQITLWDFINAREDMNDLFDNKDIYGKEGTYSTFPVLKVKKAARELCKTDQPQWLVIRWTQGMPNEAFNIHLHESILNNFNFAYVYNYFFNPEKVKGQTYKPLRSPIFREAVVVTQASEANKKNTADKNVFFFEDFSTTAIGKKPIGWQTKLAHSGTTAIVSKPDGLDGNWVELRGHYINATDLKKTLPQNFTLSYEVVVAQNFTWGAKGLTLQLAKETSPGNMESYIKLKLRPGSNGNDGEATLETKFPSPPGYSNGTKWYVASGFSNNKKINRTKVTIKKTGETLQVFIDNNKIAEYEKAIPLAHFFNALSFDCNGNSAESDKFFISNIKITKQD
;
A
#
# COMPACT_ATOMS: atom_id res chain seq x y z
N MET A 1 53.41 -31.57 22.10
CA MET A 1 52.10 -31.13 22.64
C MET A 1 51.51 -30.11 21.70
N LYS A 2 50.59 -30.55 20.83
CA LYS A 2 49.86 -29.65 19.88
C LYS A 2 48.64 -29.12 20.57
N LYS A 3 48.55 -27.78 20.74
CA LYS A 3 47.38 -27.10 21.25
C LYS A 3 46.31 -27.02 20.18
N ILE A 4 45.20 -27.71 20.37
CA ILE A 4 43.99 -27.61 19.54
C ILE A 4 43.19 -26.41 20.09
N ILE A 5 42.99 -25.38 19.27
CA ILE A 5 42.09 -24.24 19.52
C ILE A 5 40.71 -24.66 19.01
N PRO A 6 39.67 -24.68 19.84
CA PRO A 6 38.33 -24.92 19.33
C PRO A 6 37.81 -23.65 18.64
N VAL A 7 37.51 -23.75 17.36
CA VAL A 7 36.80 -22.71 16.60
C VAL A 7 35.31 -22.80 16.99
N LEU A 8 34.86 -21.82 17.72
CA LEU A 8 33.47 -21.65 18.09
C LEU A 8 32.67 -21.14 16.87
N PHE A 9 31.93 -22.01 16.20
CA PHE A 9 30.97 -21.61 15.19
C PHE A 9 29.78 -20.95 15.89
N ILE A 10 29.70 -19.62 15.80
CA ILE A 10 28.47 -18.90 16.15
C ILE A 10 27.53 -19.05 14.96
N VAL A 11 26.56 -19.96 15.10
CA VAL A 11 25.41 -20.02 14.20
C VAL A 11 24.51 -18.84 14.53
N ILE A 12 24.63 -17.76 13.76
CA ILE A 12 23.65 -16.69 13.78
C ILE A 12 22.40 -17.26 13.16
N ALA A 13 21.46 -17.68 14.00
CA ALA A 13 20.10 -17.93 13.57
C ALA A 13 19.52 -16.60 13.07
N ILE A 14 19.55 -16.40 11.75
CA ILE A 14 18.72 -15.40 11.10
C ILE A 14 17.28 -15.88 11.31
N THR A 15 16.67 -15.45 12.40
CA THR A 15 15.22 -15.50 12.51
C THR A 15 14.70 -14.57 11.42
N SER A 16 14.33 -15.15 10.27
CA SER A 16 13.40 -14.49 9.37
C SER A 16 12.20 -14.13 10.25
N GLN A 17 12.06 -12.88 10.61
CA GLN A 17 10.80 -12.39 11.14
C GLN A 17 9.82 -12.62 10.00
N ALA A 18 9.11 -13.75 10.07
CA ALA A 18 7.89 -13.91 9.32
C ALA A 18 7.11 -12.62 9.58
N GLN A 19 6.82 -11.86 8.53
CA GLN A 19 5.90 -10.73 8.64
C GLN A 19 4.70 -11.28 9.40
N PRO A 20 4.24 -10.61 10.46
CA PRO A 20 3.12 -11.10 11.22
C PRO A 20 2.00 -11.35 10.23
N VAL A 21 1.60 -12.59 10.08
CA VAL A 21 0.35 -12.92 9.41
C VAL A 21 -0.69 -12.21 10.26
N TYR A 22 -1.19 -11.10 9.78
CA TYR A 22 -2.22 -10.32 10.44
C TYR A 22 -3.50 -11.15 10.45
N VAL A 23 -3.52 -12.12 11.34
CA VAL A 23 -4.72 -12.84 11.68
C VAL A 23 -5.51 -11.89 12.56
N ASP A 24 -6.63 -11.44 12.06
CA ASP A 24 -7.66 -10.81 12.85
C ASP A 24 -7.97 -11.69 14.06
N ARG A 25 -7.51 -11.27 15.22
CA ARG A 25 -7.72 -12.02 16.48
C ARG A 25 -9.19 -12.08 16.90
N ILE A 26 -10.11 -11.46 16.15
CA ILE A 26 -11.53 -11.31 16.52
C ILE A 26 -12.48 -11.73 15.38
N GLY A 27 -11.97 -12.37 14.32
CA GLY A 27 -12.83 -13.01 13.31
C GLY A 27 -13.23 -12.16 12.10
N PHE A 28 -12.67 -10.96 11.91
CA PHE A 28 -12.83 -10.20 10.67
C PHE A 28 -11.54 -10.22 9.86
N LYS A 29 -11.55 -10.91 8.74
CA LYS A 29 -10.51 -10.70 7.75
C LYS A 29 -10.73 -9.36 7.07
N LEU A 30 -9.65 -8.59 6.89
CA LEU A 30 -9.66 -7.35 6.10
C LEU A 30 -10.37 -7.54 4.75
N GLU A 31 -10.15 -8.68 4.13
CA GLU A 31 -10.76 -9.01 2.85
C GLU A 31 -12.29 -9.15 2.93
N SER A 32 -12.85 -9.58 4.05
CA SER A 32 -14.31 -9.73 4.21
C SER A 32 -15.04 -8.40 4.32
N ILE A 33 -14.35 -7.34 4.69
CA ILE A 33 -14.91 -5.98 4.81
C ILE A 33 -14.38 -5.04 3.72
N ALA A 34 -13.53 -5.52 2.82
CA ALA A 34 -12.86 -4.71 1.79
C ALA A 34 -13.84 -3.87 0.95
N ASP A 35 -15.01 -4.41 0.65
CA ASP A 35 -16.04 -3.77 -0.16
C ASP A 35 -17.22 -3.22 0.65
N ILE A 36 -17.10 -3.14 1.98
CA ILE A 36 -18.11 -2.59 2.86
C ILE A 36 -17.85 -1.10 3.09
N ASP A 37 -18.86 -0.26 2.86
CA ASP A 37 -18.83 1.16 3.20
C ASP A 37 -19.02 1.28 4.73
N ILE A 38 -17.93 1.43 5.46
CA ILE A 38 -17.92 1.51 6.93
C ILE A 38 -18.20 2.95 7.39
N GLY A 39 -17.60 3.89 6.70
CA GLY A 39 -17.82 5.32 6.94
C GLY A 39 -16.84 5.93 7.94
N TRP A 40 -17.22 7.14 8.39
CA TRP A 40 -16.44 7.94 9.32
C TRP A 40 -16.91 7.69 10.75
N MET A 41 -15.98 7.65 11.68
CA MET A 41 -16.29 7.77 13.11
C MET A 41 -17.08 9.08 13.31
N GLN A 42 -18.03 9.07 14.22
CA GLN A 42 -18.69 10.32 14.60
C GLN A 42 -17.62 11.31 14.99
N ILE A 43 -17.59 12.44 14.28
CA ILE A 43 -16.63 13.50 14.53
C ILE A 43 -16.71 13.81 16.01
N ARG A 44 -15.64 13.49 16.74
CA ARG A 44 -15.49 14.02 18.09
C ARG A 44 -15.70 15.51 17.93
N LYS A 45 -16.69 16.11 18.62
CA LYS A 45 -16.87 17.55 18.62
C LYS A 45 -15.53 18.13 19.06
N HIS A 46 -14.68 18.42 18.09
CA HIS A 46 -13.44 19.10 18.38
C HIS A 46 -13.88 20.44 18.93
N THR A 47 -13.61 20.67 20.20
CA THR A 47 -13.85 21.97 20.82
C THR A 47 -13.18 22.99 19.91
N ALA A 48 -13.99 23.85 19.31
CA ALA A 48 -13.47 24.91 18.45
C ALA A 48 -12.36 25.62 19.20
N VAL A 49 -11.16 25.68 18.60
CA VAL A 49 -10.06 26.41 19.22
C VAL A 49 -10.49 27.87 19.29
N PRO A 50 -10.50 28.49 20.46
CA PRO A 50 -10.88 29.87 20.57
C PRO A 50 -10.01 30.76 19.67
N LYS A 51 -10.61 31.75 19.03
CA LYS A 51 -9.91 32.78 18.24
C LYS A 51 -8.74 33.31 19.06
N GLY A 52 -7.56 33.39 18.45
CA GLY A 52 -6.34 33.93 19.07
C GLY A 52 -5.71 33.04 20.14
N LYS A 53 -6.05 31.74 20.20
CA LYS A 53 -5.37 30.83 21.14
C LYS A 53 -3.92 30.69 20.73
N GLN A 54 -3.06 31.03 21.66
CA GLN A 54 -1.63 30.80 21.57
C GLN A 54 -1.33 29.32 21.86
N LEU A 55 -0.51 28.73 21.01
CA LEU A 55 0.00 27.36 21.18
C LEU A 55 1.53 27.44 21.15
N GLY A 56 2.15 27.35 22.32
CA GLY A 56 3.53 27.72 22.49
C GLY A 56 3.74 29.20 22.17
N ASP A 57 4.63 29.49 21.25
CA ASP A 57 4.91 30.84 20.72
C ASP A 57 4.07 31.23 19.48
N ARG A 58 3.10 30.39 19.09
CA ARG A 58 2.32 30.55 17.86
C ARG A 58 0.89 30.94 18.13
N ILE A 59 0.42 31.91 17.37
CA ILE A 59 -0.96 32.40 17.42
C ILE A 59 -1.65 32.09 16.08
N TYR A 60 -2.74 31.35 16.14
CA TYR A 60 -3.56 31.03 14.97
C TYR A 60 -4.75 31.97 14.86
N SER A 61 -5.01 32.48 13.67
CA SER A 61 -6.20 33.27 13.40
C SER A 61 -7.46 32.38 13.37
N ALA A 62 -8.61 33.02 13.53
CA ALA A 62 -9.90 32.32 13.37
C ALA A 62 -10.05 31.75 11.95
N LYS A 63 -9.49 32.38 10.94
CA LYS A 63 -9.52 31.92 9.54
C LYS A 63 -8.65 30.65 9.36
N GLN A 64 -7.47 30.61 9.93
CA GLN A 64 -6.59 29.43 9.87
C GLN A 64 -7.23 28.22 10.57
N ILE A 65 -7.88 28.45 11.71
CA ILE A 65 -8.63 27.42 12.44
C ILE A 65 -9.84 26.95 11.61
N GLY A 66 -10.57 27.88 11.03
CA GLY A 66 -11.70 27.57 10.14
C GLY A 66 -11.27 26.78 8.90
N ASN A 67 -10.08 27.08 8.34
CA ASN A 67 -9.53 26.30 7.25
C ASN A 67 -9.27 24.83 7.66
N CYS A 68 -8.79 24.57 8.87
CA CYS A 68 -8.61 23.19 9.34
C CYS A 68 -9.95 22.42 9.37
N GLN A 69 -11.02 23.06 9.82
CA GLN A 69 -12.37 22.47 9.81
C GLN A 69 -12.83 22.20 8.38
N GLN A 70 -12.60 23.17 7.50
CA GLN A 70 -12.95 23.03 6.10
C GLN A 70 -12.20 21.90 5.40
N PHE A 71 -10.93 21.66 5.75
CA PHE A 71 -10.17 20.52 5.23
C PHE A 71 -10.81 19.18 5.61
N VAL A 72 -11.25 19.03 6.85
CA VAL A 72 -11.98 17.83 7.30
C VAL A 72 -13.25 17.63 6.50
N GLU A 73 -14.05 18.70 6.33
CA GLU A 73 -15.29 18.66 5.57
C GLU A 73 -15.06 18.24 4.11
N TRP A 74 -14.03 18.78 3.46
CA TRP A 74 -13.70 18.43 2.08
C TRP A 74 -13.26 16.95 1.95
N MET A 75 -12.48 16.44 2.89
CA MET A 75 -12.10 15.02 2.91
C MET A 75 -13.35 14.14 3.06
N GLN A 76 -14.24 14.47 4.01
CA GLN A 76 -15.44 13.69 4.27
C GLN A 76 -16.46 13.74 3.13
N GLN A 77 -16.58 14.87 2.44
CA GLN A 77 -17.45 14.98 1.27
C GLN A 77 -16.90 14.22 0.06
N SER A 78 -15.60 13.99 0.00
CA SER A 78 -14.93 13.36 -1.16
C SER A 78 -14.73 11.87 -1.04
N TYR A 79 -14.84 11.31 0.17
CA TYR A 79 -14.57 9.89 0.41
C TYR A 79 -15.49 9.32 1.50
N VAL A 80 -16.06 8.16 1.21
CA VAL A 80 -16.69 7.31 2.23
C VAL A 80 -15.74 6.14 2.49
N PRO A 81 -15.17 6.02 3.71
CA PRO A 81 -14.25 4.95 4.03
C PRO A 81 -14.85 3.57 3.75
N ARG A 82 -14.16 2.80 2.90
CA ARG A 82 -14.54 1.47 2.45
C ARG A 82 -13.45 0.47 2.84
N GLY A 83 -13.81 -0.61 3.51
CA GLY A 83 -12.85 -1.57 4.06
C GLY A 83 -12.02 -1.02 5.22
N CYS A 84 -12.32 0.18 5.68
CA CYS A 84 -11.64 0.86 6.78
C CYS A 84 -12.59 1.83 7.49
N LEU A 85 -12.24 2.23 8.71
CA LEU A 85 -12.97 3.22 9.47
C LEU A 85 -12.20 4.55 9.48
N GLY A 86 -12.82 5.61 8.99
CA GLY A 86 -12.21 6.93 8.95
C GLY A 86 -12.35 7.70 10.26
N ASP A 87 -11.28 8.34 10.71
CA ASP A 87 -11.28 9.32 11.81
C ASP A 87 -10.56 10.57 11.31
N ALA A 88 -11.15 11.76 11.47
CA ALA A 88 -10.56 13.01 11.03
C ALA A 88 -10.27 13.93 12.20
N THR A 89 -9.06 14.45 12.22
CA THR A 89 -8.59 15.39 13.25
C THR A 89 -7.92 16.58 12.61
N TYR A 90 -8.05 17.75 13.19
CA TYR A 90 -7.26 18.90 12.77
C TYR A 90 -6.04 19.10 13.64
N TYR A 91 -4.98 19.53 13.00
CA TYR A 91 -3.77 19.92 13.66
C TYR A 91 -3.80 21.41 13.95
N GLN A 92 -3.92 21.69 15.21
CA GLN A 92 -3.77 23.05 15.72
C GLN A 92 -2.38 23.31 16.26
N ASN A 93 -1.63 22.22 16.49
CA ASN A 93 -0.32 22.20 17.12
C ASN A 93 0.63 21.40 16.27
N TYR A 94 0.98 21.90 15.11
CA TYR A 94 2.06 21.26 14.41
C TYR A 94 3.39 21.77 14.94
N ILE A 95 3.77 21.30 16.12
CA ILE A 95 5.17 21.26 16.52
C ILE A 95 5.67 19.92 16.00
N PRO A 96 6.62 19.92 15.06
CA PRO A 96 7.19 18.70 14.55
C PRO A 96 7.80 17.90 15.70
N LYS A 97 7.27 16.72 15.93
CA LYS A 97 7.98 15.73 16.74
C LYS A 97 8.89 14.98 15.79
N PHE A 98 10.17 15.22 15.86
CA PHE A 98 11.14 14.33 15.24
C PHE A 98 11.06 12.98 15.97
N SER A 99 10.41 12.01 15.37
CA SER A 99 10.42 10.62 15.81
C SER A 99 11.69 9.97 15.27
N GLY A 100 12.80 10.15 15.93
CA GLY A 100 14.05 9.49 15.59
C GLY A 100 14.83 9.14 16.86
N THR A 101 15.76 8.23 16.74
CA THR A 101 16.61 7.72 17.81
C THR A 101 17.44 8.79 18.55
N ASN A 102 17.46 10.03 18.04
CA ASN A 102 18.08 11.20 18.65
C ASN A 102 17.03 12.14 19.25
N SER A 103 16.22 11.61 20.14
CA SER A 103 15.13 12.33 20.82
C SER A 103 15.56 13.61 21.57
N ARG A 104 16.83 13.77 21.92
CA ARG A 104 17.31 14.93 22.67
C ARG A 104 17.37 16.19 21.80
N LEU A 105 18.01 16.12 20.63
CA LEU A 105 18.05 17.26 19.70
C LEU A 105 16.70 17.54 19.07
N GLY A 106 15.93 16.49 18.76
CA GLY A 106 14.58 16.64 18.29
C GLY A 106 13.71 17.44 19.25
N ASN A 107 13.89 17.29 20.56
CA ASN A 107 13.14 18.05 21.56
C ASN A 107 13.55 19.52 21.59
N GLU A 108 14.83 19.87 21.47
CA GLU A 108 15.28 21.27 21.46
C GLU A 108 14.85 22.01 20.19
N ILE A 109 14.98 21.39 19.01
CA ILE A 109 14.52 21.97 17.76
C ILE A 109 12.99 22.06 17.74
N ASN A 110 12.28 21.13 18.34
CA ASN A 110 10.81 21.10 18.43
C ASN A 110 10.23 22.18 19.35
N THR A 111 10.98 22.63 20.34
CA THR A 111 10.52 23.68 21.26
C THR A 111 10.59 25.09 20.65
N HIS A 112 11.31 25.26 19.53
CA HIS A 112 11.58 26.57 18.95
C HIS A 112 10.96 26.69 17.56
N ALA A 113 9.68 26.93 17.57
CA ALA A 113 8.89 27.06 16.35
C ALA A 113 9.19 28.30 15.50
N GLN A 114 10.11 29.18 15.89
CA GLN A 114 10.42 30.41 15.15
C GLN A 114 11.12 30.15 13.82
N ALA A 115 11.92 29.07 13.75
CA ALA A 115 12.62 28.69 12.52
C ALA A 115 11.69 28.08 11.46
N LEU A 116 10.53 27.60 11.85
CA LEU A 116 9.58 26.94 10.96
C LEU A 116 8.46 27.90 10.52
N PRO A 117 7.91 27.70 9.31
CA PRO A 117 6.70 28.42 8.91
C PRO A 117 5.54 28.11 9.85
N LEU A 118 4.55 29.00 9.91
CA LEU A 118 3.31 28.69 10.62
C LEU A 118 2.51 27.67 9.79
N MET A 119 2.46 26.44 10.30
CA MET A 119 1.81 25.30 9.66
C MET A 119 0.47 25.01 10.36
N TYR A 120 -0.55 24.64 9.59
CA TYR A 120 -1.81 24.18 10.10
C TYR A 120 -2.46 23.21 9.09
N GLY A 121 -3.36 22.37 9.54
CA GLY A 121 -3.97 21.40 8.63
C GLY A 121 -4.95 20.46 9.29
N ALA A 122 -5.36 19.46 8.53
CA ALA A 122 -6.17 18.35 8.97
C ALA A 122 -5.60 17.03 8.46
N GLN A 123 -5.76 16.00 9.27
CA GLN A 123 -5.39 14.63 8.91
C GLN A 123 -6.56 13.71 9.19
N SER A 124 -6.81 12.81 8.29
CA SER A 124 -7.64 11.65 8.55
C SER A 124 -6.79 10.40 8.68
N LYS A 125 -7.23 9.52 9.58
CA LYS A 125 -6.70 8.18 9.81
C LYS A 125 -7.70 7.18 9.28
N MET A 126 -7.21 6.23 8.49
CA MET A 126 -8.01 5.13 7.96
C MET A 126 -7.60 3.86 8.69
N TYR A 127 -8.37 3.50 9.73
CA TYR A 127 -8.12 2.30 10.52
C TYR A 127 -8.56 1.08 9.74
N MET A 128 -7.62 0.19 9.46
CA MET A 128 -7.87 -1.03 8.70
C MET A 128 -8.13 -2.25 9.61
N PHE A 129 -7.64 -2.22 10.86
CA PHE A 129 -7.88 -3.28 11.84
C PHE A 129 -9.06 -2.89 12.72
N LEU A 130 -10.20 -3.55 12.47
CA LEU A 130 -11.46 -3.21 13.11
C LEU A 130 -11.97 -4.36 13.96
N LYS A 131 -12.73 -4.02 14.98
CA LYS A 131 -13.56 -4.93 15.77
C LYS A 131 -14.95 -4.37 15.92
N LYS A 132 -15.91 -5.16 16.33
CA LYS A 132 -17.21 -4.68 16.73
C LYS A 132 -17.27 -4.44 18.23
N ASP A 133 -17.85 -3.33 18.63
CA ASP A 133 -18.18 -3.05 20.02
C ASP A 133 -19.46 -3.82 20.47
N ALA A 134 -19.89 -3.61 21.70
CA ALA A 134 -21.10 -4.24 22.24
C ALA A 134 -22.39 -3.85 21.47
N GLN A 135 -22.38 -2.70 20.80
CA GLN A 135 -23.48 -2.18 19.99
C GLN A 135 -23.38 -2.60 18.51
N GLN A 136 -22.42 -3.48 18.17
CA GLN A 136 -22.14 -3.95 16.81
C GLN A 136 -21.61 -2.87 15.85
N ASN A 137 -21.10 -1.75 16.34
CA ASN A 137 -20.44 -0.74 15.55
C ASN A 137 -18.98 -1.12 15.31
N PHE A 138 -18.44 -0.78 14.15
CA PHE A 138 -17.01 -0.90 13.89
C PHE A 138 -16.22 0.13 14.70
N VAL A 139 -15.18 -0.34 15.40
CA VAL A 139 -14.25 0.49 16.16
C VAL A 139 -12.82 0.03 15.88
N PRO A 140 -11.82 0.90 16.02
CA PRO A 140 -10.42 0.50 15.83
C PRO A 140 -10.00 -0.60 16.82
N GLN A 141 -9.34 -1.62 16.34
CA GLN A 141 -8.74 -2.66 17.17
C GLN A 141 -7.39 -2.23 17.73
N ASN A 142 -6.66 -1.45 16.96
CA ASN A 142 -5.35 -0.89 17.31
C ASN A 142 -5.19 0.51 16.70
N ASN A 143 -4.01 1.12 16.88
CA ASN A 143 -3.70 2.46 16.37
C ASN A 143 -3.08 2.44 14.95
N TYR A 144 -2.99 1.30 14.30
CA TYR A 144 -2.43 1.22 12.96
C TYR A 144 -3.44 1.77 11.94
N ALA A 145 -3.02 2.78 11.20
CA ALA A 145 -3.88 3.48 10.26
C ALA A 145 -3.07 4.06 9.11
N GLU A 146 -3.68 4.12 7.95
CA GLU A 146 -3.22 4.92 6.83
C GLU A 146 -3.70 6.37 6.95
N TYR A 147 -3.08 7.27 6.20
CA TYR A 147 -3.28 8.70 6.40
C TYR A 147 -3.66 9.41 5.11
N TRP A 148 -4.53 10.39 5.26
CA TRP A 148 -4.80 11.43 4.26
C TRP A 148 -4.79 12.79 4.95
N SER A 149 -4.00 13.74 4.47
CA SER A 149 -3.91 15.08 5.05
C SER A 149 -4.00 16.20 4.02
N ILE A 150 -4.50 17.35 4.46
CA ILE A 150 -4.47 18.63 3.75
C ILE A 150 -3.87 19.64 4.71
N GLU A 151 -2.77 20.26 4.31
CA GLU A 151 -1.93 21.03 5.20
C GLU A 151 -1.44 22.30 4.53
N ALA A 152 -1.53 23.41 5.24
CA ALA A 152 -1.03 24.69 4.80
C ALA A 152 0.38 24.92 5.32
N ASN A 153 1.28 25.39 4.47
CA ASN A 153 2.67 25.72 4.76
C ASN A 153 3.48 24.55 5.36
N GLN A 154 3.05 23.30 5.14
CA GLN A 154 3.69 22.12 5.68
C GLN A 154 5.03 21.90 5.01
N LEU A 155 6.08 21.79 5.82
CA LEU A 155 7.44 21.59 5.37
C LEU A 155 7.93 20.16 5.61
N GLN A 156 7.61 19.59 6.76
CA GLN A 156 8.20 18.32 7.22
C GLN A 156 7.78 17.10 6.40
N HIS A 157 6.59 17.13 5.79
CA HIS A 157 6.11 16.03 4.98
C HIS A 157 6.62 16.07 3.53
N ILE A 158 7.30 17.16 3.16
CA ILE A 158 7.83 17.35 1.80
C ILE A 158 9.35 17.44 1.78
N SER A 159 10.00 17.45 2.93
CA SER A 159 11.44 17.69 3.04
C SER A 159 12.12 16.70 3.98
N GLU A 160 13.39 16.49 3.77
CA GLU A 160 14.27 15.80 4.71
C GLU A 160 15.00 16.82 5.58
N PRO A 161 14.76 16.84 6.90
CA PRO A 161 15.41 17.77 7.78
C PRO A 161 16.90 17.50 7.90
N ILE A 162 17.67 18.56 8.18
CA ILE A 162 19.09 18.45 8.56
C ILE A 162 19.23 18.98 10.00
N PRO A 163 18.94 18.15 11.02
CA PRO A 163 18.92 18.59 12.41
C PRO A 163 20.26 19.13 12.87
N PHE A 164 21.37 18.57 12.37
CA PHE A 164 22.70 18.91 12.82
C PHE A 164 23.06 20.39 12.68
N ILE A 165 22.64 21.03 11.58
CA ILE A 165 22.90 22.46 11.34
C ILE A 165 21.70 23.35 11.65
N SER A 166 20.55 22.75 11.95
CA SER A 166 19.34 23.49 12.31
C SER A 166 19.41 24.05 13.74
N SER A 167 18.76 25.17 13.96
CA SER A 167 18.72 25.86 15.25
C SER A 167 17.31 26.36 15.56
N THR A 168 17.17 27.05 16.68
CA THR A 168 15.95 27.75 17.06
C THR A 168 15.58 28.89 16.10
N GLU A 169 16.57 29.42 15.38
CA GLU A 169 16.40 30.57 14.49
C GLU A 169 16.24 30.17 13.04
N GLU A 170 16.87 29.06 12.62
CA GLU A 170 16.89 28.63 11.24
C GLU A 170 16.77 27.11 11.10
N TYR A 171 15.96 26.67 10.15
CA TYR A 171 15.69 25.26 9.85
C TYR A 171 16.19 24.92 8.45
N TYR A 172 17.08 23.93 8.40
CA TYR A 172 17.72 23.47 7.17
C TYR A 172 17.18 22.10 6.76
N PHE A 173 16.99 21.91 5.46
CA PHE A 173 16.42 20.70 4.91
C PHE A 173 16.87 20.43 3.48
N LEU A 174 16.63 19.22 3.01
CA LEU A 174 16.71 18.86 1.60
C LEU A 174 15.29 18.72 1.05
N LEU A 175 15.13 19.03 -0.23
CA LEU A 175 13.92 18.81 -0.98
C LEU A 175 14.27 17.98 -2.21
N PRO A 176 13.76 16.75 -2.35
CA PRO A 176 14.02 15.93 -3.53
C PRO A 176 13.39 16.57 -4.77
N ASP A 177 13.93 16.23 -5.93
CA ASP A 177 13.33 16.62 -7.20
C ASP A 177 11.91 16.10 -7.31
N PHE A 178 10.99 16.96 -7.73
CA PHE A 178 9.62 16.54 -7.97
C PHE A 178 9.55 15.66 -9.21
N ASN A 179 8.69 14.61 -9.15
CA ASN A 179 8.42 13.69 -10.25
C ASN A 179 9.58 12.79 -10.66
N SER A 180 10.60 12.68 -9.84
CA SER A 180 11.75 11.80 -10.09
C SER A 180 12.12 11.00 -8.84
N HIS A 181 12.78 9.87 -9.08
CA HIS A 181 13.38 9.07 -8.02
C HIS A 181 14.87 9.33 -7.95
N PRO A 182 15.40 9.66 -6.76
CA PRO A 182 16.84 9.88 -6.61
C PRO A 182 17.64 8.59 -6.88
N LYS A 183 18.80 8.72 -7.49
CA LYS A 183 19.73 7.61 -7.63
C LYS A 183 20.22 7.12 -6.26
N GLY A 184 20.44 5.82 -6.14
CA GLY A 184 20.94 5.20 -4.92
C GLY A 184 19.84 4.84 -3.90
N TYR A 185 18.58 5.12 -4.21
CA TYR A 185 17.44 4.67 -3.41
C TYR A 185 16.78 3.48 -4.08
N ALA A 186 16.53 2.44 -3.29
CA ALA A 186 15.71 1.33 -3.75
C ALA A 186 14.26 1.82 -3.83
N VAL A 187 13.82 2.13 -5.03
CA VAL A 187 12.44 2.45 -5.33
C VAL A 187 11.83 1.22 -6.00
N ASP A 188 10.70 0.79 -5.49
CA ASP A 188 9.89 -0.23 -6.11
C ASP A 188 9.46 0.26 -7.51
N ASP A 189 9.72 -0.54 -8.55
CA ASP A 189 9.32 -0.26 -9.94
C ASP A 189 7.83 0.07 -10.05
N LYS A 190 7.03 -0.47 -9.16
CA LYS A 190 5.60 -0.22 -9.07
C LYS A 190 5.30 1.16 -8.50
N ALA A 191 6.07 1.66 -7.53
CA ALA A 191 5.93 3.03 -7.04
C ALA A 191 6.23 4.02 -8.18
N ALA A 192 7.24 3.74 -8.99
CA ALA A 192 7.56 4.55 -10.18
C ALA A 192 6.43 4.53 -11.22
N SER A 193 5.85 3.35 -11.49
CA SER A 193 4.70 3.21 -12.41
C SER A 193 3.46 3.94 -11.90
N ASN A 194 3.16 3.82 -10.61
CA ASN A 194 2.05 4.53 -9.98
C ASN A 194 2.26 6.05 -9.98
N LEU A 195 3.50 6.51 -9.81
CA LEU A 195 3.86 7.92 -9.93
C LEU A 195 3.54 8.46 -11.32
N MET A 196 3.84 7.72 -12.36
CA MET A 196 3.55 8.14 -13.75
C MET A 196 2.05 8.33 -13.96
N GLY A 197 1.21 7.38 -13.53
CA GLY A 197 -0.24 7.49 -13.64
C GLY A 197 -0.83 8.61 -12.77
N PHE A 198 -0.32 8.79 -11.57
CA PHE A 198 -0.68 9.87 -10.67
C PHE A 198 -0.32 11.23 -11.26
N ASN A 199 0.87 11.34 -11.85
CA ASN A 199 1.45 12.54 -12.40
C ASN A 199 0.61 13.16 -13.51
N THR A 200 0.01 12.35 -14.33
CA THR A 200 -0.79 12.75 -15.50
C THR A 200 -2.29 12.80 -15.21
N HIS A 201 -2.71 12.59 -13.95
CA HIS A 201 -4.13 12.59 -13.64
C HIS A 201 -4.76 13.97 -13.82
N LYS A 202 -5.80 14.05 -14.67
CA LYS A 202 -6.42 15.31 -15.12
C LYS A 202 -6.88 16.25 -14.00
N ASN A 203 -7.28 15.70 -12.85
CA ASN A 203 -7.82 16.50 -11.74
C ASN A 203 -6.74 17.21 -10.93
N ILE A 204 -5.48 16.82 -11.07
CA ILE A 204 -4.34 17.47 -10.41
C ILE A 204 -3.44 18.22 -11.37
N GLU A 205 -3.56 17.94 -12.67
CA GLU A 205 -2.79 18.62 -13.70
C GLU A 205 -3.09 20.12 -13.70
N GLY A 206 -2.07 20.95 -13.82
CA GLY A 206 -2.20 22.40 -13.75
C GLY A 206 -2.27 23.03 -12.35
N HIS A 207 -2.43 22.24 -11.29
CA HIS A 207 -2.51 22.72 -9.90
C HIS A 207 -1.40 22.18 -9.00
N LYS A 208 -0.43 21.47 -9.57
CA LYS A 208 0.48 20.61 -8.82
C LYS A 208 1.93 21.00 -8.93
N ARG A 209 2.61 20.87 -7.81
CA ARG A 209 3.94 20.27 -7.71
C ARG A 209 3.79 18.98 -6.92
N PHE A 210 4.44 17.92 -7.33
CA PHE A 210 4.28 16.64 -6.65
C PHE A 210 5.53 15.78 -6.76
N TYR A 211 5.64 14.83 -5.84
CA TYR A 211 6.63 13.77 -5.88
C TYR A 211 6.17 12.60 -5.02
N ILE A 212 6.76 11.44 -5.26
CA ILE A 212 6.71 10.33 -4.32
C ILE A 212 8.07 10.31 -3.62
N PRO A 213 8.11 10.44 -2.30
CA PRO A 213 9.38 10.33 -1.58
C PRO A 213 9.96 8.93 -1.81
N PRO A 214 11.28 8.79 -1.90
CA PRO A 214 11.91 7.49 -1.95
C PRO A 214 11.52 6.69 -0.70
N LYS A 215 11.48 5.37 -0.80
CA LYS A 215 11.33 4.51 0.36
C LYS A 215 12.43 4.84 1.35
N THR A 216 12.04 5.46 2.46
CA THR A 216 12.93 5.61 3.60
C THR A 216 12.96 4.31 4.39
N ILE A 217 13.89 4.18 5.33
CA ILE A 217 14.03 3.01 6.22
C ILE A 217 12.71 2.61 6.90
N ASN A 218 11.72 3.50 6.93
CA ASN A 218 10.41 3.31 7.59
C ASN A 218 9.25 3.01 6.65
N ASP A 219 9.47 2.68 5.39
CA ASP A 219 8.47 2.22 4.40
C ASP A 219 7.26 3.15 4.13
N ASN A 220 7.30 4.39 4.57
CA ASN A 220 6.19 5.33 4.41
C ASN A 220 6.25 6.06 3.07
N SER A 221 5.87 5.37 2.00
CA SER A 221 5.66 6.03 0.71
C SER A 221 4.33 6.77 0.70
N HIS A 222 4.33 7.99 0.16
CA HIS A 222 3.14 8.82 0.08
C HIS A 222 2.98 9.40 -1.31
N TYR A 223 1.73 9.56 -1.73
CA TYR A 223 1.38 10.46 -2.82
C TYR A 223 1.30 11.87 -2.25
N ILE A 224 1.98 12.81 -2.88
CA ILE A 224 2.03 14.20 -2.43
C ILE A 224 1.72 15.14 -3.59
N VAL A 225 0.72 15.98 -3.40
CA VAL A 225 0.41 17.12 -4.28
C VAL A 225 0.77 18.38 -3.54
N ILE A 226 1.65 19.20 -4.11
CA ILE A 226 1.98 20.52 -3.58
C ILE A 226 1.41 21.56 -4.53
N MET A 227 0.65 22.50 -3.99
CA MET A 227 0.06 23.60 -4.73
C MET A 227 0.70 24.90 -4.28
N THR A 228 1.09 25.72 -5.24
CA THR A 228 1.57 27.09 -5.02
C THR A 228 0.80 28.05 -5.92
N LYS A 229 0.67 29.31 -5.54
CA LYS A 229 0.03 30.31 -6.39
C LYS A 229 0.73 30.37 -7.76
N ASP A 230 -0.05 30.21 -8.84
CA ASP A 230 0.40 30.23 -10.23
C ASP A 230 1.51 29.20 -10.53
N ASN A 231 1.55 28.08 -9.79
CA ASN A 231 2.59 27.05 -9.87
C ASN A 231 4.03 27.61 -9.69
N LYS A 232 4.17 28.73 -9.00
CA LYS A 232 5.49 29.30 -8.71
C LYS A 232 6.33 28.38 -7.85
N GLU A 233 7.64 28.57 -7.93
CA GLU A 233 8.59 27.88 -7.07
C GLU A 233 8.25 28.10 -5.60
N LEU A 234 8.54 27.06 -4.78
CA LEU A 234 8.43 27.18 -3.33
C LEU A 234 9.38 28.28 -2.82
N PRO A 235 8.96 29.04 -1.80
CA PRO A 235 9.71 30.18 -1.34
C PRO A 235 10.91 29.79 -0.46
N PHE A 236 11.75 28.92 -1.00
CA PHE A 236 12.96 28.44 -0.35
C PHE A 236 14.19 29.09 -0.97
N GLU A 237 15.27 29.15 -0.22
CA GLU A 237 16.55 29.64 -0.69
C GLU A 237 17.66 28.62 -0.47
N LYS A 238 18.59 28.57 -1.41
CA LYS A 238 19.73 27.65 -1.36
C LYS A 238 20.76 28.16 -0.35
N VAL A 239 21.31 27.22 0.38
CA VAL A 239 22.35 27.46 1.40
C VAL A 239 23.71 27.27 0.75
N THR A 240 24.65 28.15 1.04
CA THR A 240 26.01 28.01 0.56
C THR A 240 26.84 27.05 1.43
N ILE A 241 27.91 26.51 0.87
CA ILE A 241 28.90 25.70 1.60
C ILE A 241 29.43 26.48 2.82
N GLY A 242 29.67 27.76 2.66
CA GLY A 242 30.14 28.63 3.74
C GLY A 242 29.12 28.77 4.87
N GLU A 243 27.84 28.97 4.52
CA GLU A 243 26.77 29.00 5.53
C GLU A 243 26.64 27.67 6.25
N PHE A 244 26.66 26.55 5.49
CA PHE A 244 26.60 25.21 6.06
C PHE A 244 27.68 24.97 7.11
N PHE A 245 28.94 25.23 6.79
CA PHE A 245 30.05 25.07 7.74
C PHE A 245 29.99 26.04 8.91
N THR A 246 29.53 27.26 8.68
CA THR A 246 29.33 28.23 9.75
C THR A 246 28.28 27.75 10.76
N GLN A 247 27.20 27.16 10.28
CA GLN A 247 26.18 26.59 11.15
C GLN A 247 26.68 25.31 11.84
N ALA A 248 27.37 24.42 11.13
CA ALA A 248 27.97 23.24 11.73
C ALA A 248 28.90 23.61 12.90
N GLU A 249 29.74 24.62 12.73
CA GLU A 249 30.65 25.11 13.79
C GLU A 249 29.88 25.61 15.01
N LYS A 250 28.80 26.38 14.80
CA LYS A 250 27.94 26.86 15.88
C LYS A 250 27.20 25.73 16.62
N GLN A 251 26.84 24.68 15.90
CA GLN A 251 26.07 23.59 16.48
C GLN A 251 26.91 22.53 17.21
N ILE A 252 28.20 22.37 16.92
CA ILE A 252 29.08 21.42 17.63
C ILE A 252 29.01 21.57 19.15
N PRO A 253 29.12 22.77 19.75
CA PRO A 253 28.96 22.93 21.21
C PRO A 253 27.57 22.59 21.73
N VAL A 254 26.51 22.81 20.92
CA VAL A 254 25.14 22.45 21.28
C VAL A 254 24.99 20.94 21.34
N TRP A 255 25.51 20.24 20.32
CA TRP A 255 25.54 18.79 20.27
C TRP A 255 26.33 18.19 21.46
N GLN A 256 27.47 18.78 21.80
CA GLN A 256 28.27 18.31 22.93
C GLN A 256 27.52 18.36 24.27
N LYS A 257 26.55 19.27 24.43
CA LYS A 257 25.69 19.32 25.61
C LYS A 257 24.63 18.23 25.65
N THR A 258 24.11 17.86 24.48
CA THR A 258 22.96 16.93 24.35
C THR A 258 23.40 15.49 24.15
N ASP A 259 24.51 15.28 23.45
CA ASP A 259 25.10 13.97 23.13
C ASP A 259 26.64 14.08 23.32
N PRO A 260 27.15 14.09 24.58
CA PRO A 260 28.56 14.35 24.84
C PRO A 260 29.45 13.26 24.25
N VAL A 261 30.46 13.69 23.53
CA VAL A 261 31.57 12.84 23.06
C VAL A 261 32.83 13.14 23.89
N SER A 262 33.83 12.25 23.86
CA SER A 262 35.11 12.46 24.54
C SER A 262 35.81 13.73 24.03
N ALA A 263 36.66 14.32 24.87
CA ALA A 263 37.46 15.50 24.50
C ALA A 263 38.31 15.23 23.23
N GLU A 264 38.83 14.01 23.07
CA GLU A 264 39.58 13.58 21.89
C GLU A 264 38.70 13.59 20.62
N ASN A 265 37.50 13.03 20.73
CA ASN A 265 36.56 13.01 19.61
C ASN A 265 36.09 14.42 19.24
N LEU A 266 35.83 15.27 20.22
CA LEU A 266 35.49 16.67 19.99
C LEU A 266 36.62 17.41 19.27
N ALA A 267 37.84 17.26 19.71
CA ALA A 267 39.02 17.84 19.06
C ALA A 267 39.18 17.32 17.62
N ARG A 268 38.92 16.02 17.39
CA ARG A 268 38.93 15.43 16.06
C ARG A 268 37.86 16.02 15.16
N ALA A 269 36.63 16.19 15.65
CA ALA A 269 35.55 16.83 14.88
C ALA A 269 35.91 18.26 14.48
N GLN A 270 36.45 19.04 15.42
CA GLN A 270 36.88 20.42 15.16
C GLN A 270 38.03 20.49 14.15
N LYS A 271 39.03 19.61 14.26
CA LYS A 271 40.13 19.49 13.29
C LYS A 271 39.61 19.14 11.90
N ASN A 272 38.71 18.16 11.80
CA ASN A 272 38.14 17.75 10.53
C ASN A 272 37.26 18.85 9.92
N LEU A 273 36.48 19.56 10.74
CA LEU A 273 35.72 20.73 10.25
C LEU A 273 36.64 21.81 9.68
N ALA A 274 37.73 22.14 10.38
CA ALA A 274 38.71 23.10 9.87
C ALA A 274 39.35 22.66 8.55
N ARG A 275 39.68 21.36 8.42
CA ARG A 275 40.20 20.77 7.19
C ARG A 275 39.19 20.86 6.04
N LEU A 276 37.92 20.57 6.29
CA LEU A 276 36.86 20.67 5.30
C LEU A 276 36.63 22.13 4.88
N LYS A 277 36.63 23.07 5.82
CA LYS A 277 36.55 24.52 5.51
C LYS A 277 37.68 24.95 4.59
N GLU A 278 38.91 24.52 4.84
CA GLU A 278 40.07 24.83 3.99
C GLU A 278 39.94 24.16 2.60
N LYS A 279 39.51 22.90 2.52
CA LYS A 279 39.26 22.18 1.26
C LYS A 279 38.25 22.92 0.37
N TYR A 280 37.21 23.48 0.96
CA TYR A 280 36.12 24.13 0.25
C TYR A 280 36.23 25.68 0.20
N LYS A 281 37.33 26.27 0.64
CA LYS A 281 37.48 27.73 0.69
C LYS A 281 37.21 28.45 -0.66
N ASN A 282 37.62 27.80 -1.76
CA ASN A 282 37.41 28.37 -3.12
C ASN A 282 35.97 28.11 -3.65
N LYS A 283 35.17 27.29 -2.94
CA LYS A 283 33.78 26.98 -3.24
C LYS A 283 32.82 27.49 -2.17
N TRP A 284 33.28 28.48 -1.37
CA TRP A 284 32.57 28.94 -0.18
C TRP A 284 31.18 29.50 -0.51
N ASN A 285 31.03 30.08 -1.68
CA ASN A 285 29.77 30.65 -2.17
C ASN A 285 28.95 29.66 -3.05
N ASP A 286 29.48 28.47 -3.34
CA ASP A 286 28.76 27.47 -4.08
C ASP A 286 27.63 26.89 -3.21
N VAL A 287 26.62 26.36 -3.87
CA VAL A 287 25.49 25.71 -3.18
C VAL A 287 25.98 24.45 -2.48
N ALA A 288 25.62 24.28 -1.20
CA ALA A 288 25.83 23.04 -0.49
C ALA A 288 24.82 21.99 -0.99
N GLU A 289 25.33 20.89 -1.53
CA GLU A 289 24.50 19.77 -2.00
C GLU A 289 24.82 18.51 -1.21
N LEU A 290 23.80 17.83 -0.72
CA LEU A 290 23.91 16.63 0.11
C LEU A 290 23.09 15.50 -0.48
N LYS A 291 23.44 14.27 -0.12
CA LYS A 291 22.60 13.07 -0.40
C LYS A 291 21.30 13.17 0.39
N LEU A 292 20.23 12.57 -0.11
CA LEU A 292 18.90 12.69 0.52
C LEU A 292 18.83 12.13 1.96
N LEU A 293 19.72 11.23 2.36
CA LEU A 293 19.79 10.75 3.75
C LEU A 293 20.54 11.68 4.73
N ALA A 294 20.69 12.94 4.38
CA ALA A 294 21.41 13.91 5.22
C ALA A 294 20.74 14.21 6.57
N SER A 295 19.47 13.80 6.77
CA SER A 295 18.83 13.81 8.11
C SER A 295 19.62 13.01 9.16
N GLN A 296 20.54 12.15 8.71
CA GLN A 296 21.40 11.34 9.56
C GLN A 296 22.77 11.98 9.82
N ILE A 297 23.05 13.18 9.28
CA ILE A 297 24.30 13.90 9.61
C ILE A 297 24.32 14.23 11.09
N THR A 298 25.38 13.80 11.75
CA THR A 298 25.61 13.95 13.18
C THR A 298 27.03 14.46 13.45
N LEU A 299 27.35 14.73 14.72
CA LEU A 299 28.73 15.05 15.11
C LEU A 299 29.73 13.94 14.73
N TRP A 300 29.26 12.67 14.67
CA TRP A 300 30.08 11.52 14.27
C TRP A 300 30.56 11.57 12.83
N ASP A 301 29.83 12.20 11.93
CA ASP A 301 30.25 12.38 10.54
C ASP A 301 31.47 13.30 10.46
N PHE A 302 31.55 14.30 11.32
CA PHE A 302 32.73 15.16 11.44
C PHE A 302 33.88 14.48 12.18
N ILE A 303 33.59 13.68 13.21
CA ILE A 303 34.62 12.90 13.93
C ILE A 303 35.30 11.91 12.99
N ASN A 304 34.52 11.25 12.12
CA ASN A 304 34.97 10.17 11.24
C ASN A 304 35.36 10.64 9.83
N ALA A 305 35.28 11.91 9.52
CA ALA A 305 35.65 12.46 8.22
C ALA A 305 37.15 12.26 7.95
N ARG A 306 37.49 11.21 7.20
CA ARG A 306 38.86 10.89 6.80
C ARG A 306 39.26 11.64 5.51
N GLU A 307 40.55 11.78 5.28
CA GLU A 307 41.07 12.44 4.09
C GLU A 307 40.75 11.67 2.80
N ASP A 308 40.64 10.34 2.92
CA ASP A 308 40.37 9.39 1.84
C ASP A 308 38.92 8.95 1.72
N MET A 309 38.04 9.36 2.64
CA MET A 309 36.64 9.01 2.61
C MET A 309 35.77 10.09 1.95
N ASN A 310 34.64 9.65 1.46
CA ASN A 310 33.61 10.50 0.86
C ASN A 310 33.29 11.67 1.78
N ASP A 311 33.48 12.83 1.22
CA ASP A 311 33.16 14.12 1.81
C ASP A 311 31.62 14.30 1.92
N LEU A 312 31.18 15.23 2.75
CA LEU A 312 29.75 15.53 2.94
C LEU A 312 29.07 15.91 1.62
N PHE A 313 29.79 16.61 0.75
CA PHE A 313 29.28 17.09 -0.53
C PHE A 313 29.68 16.19 -1.72
N ASP A 314 30.18 14.99 -1.44
CA ASP A 314 30.57 14.04 -2.45
C ASP A 314 29.40 13.10 -2.81
N ASN A 315 29.21 12.82 -4.09
CA ASN A 315 28.18 11.90 -4.59
C ASN A 315 28.69 10.47 -4.79
N LYS A 316 29.87 10.15 -4.27
CA LYS A 316 30.49 8.81 -4.37
C LYS A 316 29.85 7.82 -3.39
N ASP A 317 29.85 6.55 -3.76
CA ASP A 317 29.54 5.46 -2.84
C ASP A 317 30.75 5.13 -1.92
N ILE A 318 30.57 4.15 -1.04
CA ILE A 318 31.63 3.69 -0.12
C ILE A 318 32.86 3.11 -0.84
N TYR A 319 32.73 2.80 -2.13
CA TYR A 319 33.82 2.29 -2.99
C TYR A 319 34.42 3.38 -3.89
N GLY A 320 34.00 4.64 -3.73
CA GLY A 320 34.53 5.76 -4.49
C GLY A 320 33.93 5.96 -5.88
N LYS A 321 32.85 5.23 -6.24
CA LYS A 321 32.17 5.36 -7.54
C LYS A 321 31.31 6.61 -7.57
N GLU A 322 31.64 7.53 -8.47
CA GLU A 322 30.88 8.78 -8.66
C GLU A 322 29.50 8.55 -9.27
N GLY A 323 28.58 9.47 -8.96
CA GLY A 323 27.23 9.48 -9.53
C GLY A 323 26.32 8.34 -9.07
N THR A 324 26.70 7.60 -8.02
CA THR A 324 25.87 6.53 -7.44
C THR A 324 24.63 7.08 -6.74
N TYR A 325 24.74 8.26 -6.12
CA TYR A 325 23.65 8.92 -5.42
C TYR A 325 23.27 10.24 -6.07
N SER A 326 22.00 10.60 -5.99
CA SER A 326 21.58 11.98 -6.26
C SER A 326 21.92 12.87 -5.08
N THR A 327 22.39 14.08 -5.37
CA THR A 327 22.57 15.15 -4.39
C THR A 327 21.50 16.20 -4.57
N PHE A 328 21.15 16.87 -3.48
CA PHE A 328 20.12 17.90 -3.46
C PHE A 328 20.64 19.12 -2.73
N PRO A 329 20.25 20.33 -3.18
CA PRO A 329 20.66 21.53 -2.52
C PRO A 329 20.12 21.60 -1.09
N VAL A 330 20.96 22.00 -0.16
CA VAL A 330 20.53 22.39 1.17
C VAL A 330 19.71 23.67 1.05
N LEU A 331 18.53 23.65 1.68
CA LEU A 331 17.56 24.72 1.60
C LEU A 331 17.17 25.23 2.99
N LYS A 332 16.64 26.45 3.02
CA LYS A 332 15.91 27.04 4.15
C LYS A 332 14.73 27.83 3.62
N VAL A 333 13.74 28.09 4.46
CA VAL A 333 12.59 28.93 4.08
C VAL A 333 13.01 30.39 4.12
N LYS A 334 12.74 31.15 3.05
CA LYS A 334 13.00 32.61 3.03
C LYS A 334 12.31 33.28 4.19
N LYS A 335 13.02 34.15 4.91
CA LYS A 335 12.49 34.86 6.09
C LYS A 335 11.18 35.61 5.77
N ALA A 336 11.09 36.29 4.64
CA ALA A 336 9.87 36.96 4.23
C ALA A 336 8.69 35.99 4.05
N ALA A 337 8.94 34.79 3.54
CA ALA A 337 7.89 33.77 3.38
C ALA A 337 7.43 33.22 4.73
N ARG A 338 8.32 33.04 5.71
CA ARG A 338 7.94 32.66 7.07
C ARG A 338 6.97 33.66 7.70
N GLU A 339 7.19 34.96 7.49
CA GLU A 339 6.26 36.00 7.96
C GLU A 339 4.92 35.94 7.23
N LEU A 340 4.93 35.72 5.91
CA LEU A 340 3.69 35.57 5.14
C LEU A 340 2.89 34.31 5.55
N CYS A 341 3.54 33.24 5.99
CA CYS A 341 2.86 32.06 6.52
C CYS A 341 2.04 32.34 7.80
N LYS A 342 2.28 33.45 8.48
CA LYS A 342 1.50 33.89 9.64
C LYS A 342 0.19 34.58 9.24
N THR A 343 0.03 34.90 7.96
CA THR A 343 -1.20 35.49 7.44
C THR A 343 -2.28 34.43 7.19
N ASP A 344 -3.49 34.88 6.88
CA ASP A 344 -4.61 33.99 6.58
C ASP A 344 -4.49 33.23 5.25
N GLN A 345 -3.56 33.64 4.40
CA GLN A 345 -3.32 33.02 3.11
C GLN A 345 -2.06 32.14 3.17
N PRO A 346 -2.18 30.82 2.95
CA PRO A 346 -1.03 29.94 2.89
C PRO A 346 -0.14 30.28 1.68
N GLN A 347 1.15 30.05 1.83
CA GLN A 347 2.12 30.22 0.76
C GLN A 347 2.18 28.98 -0.15
N TRP A 348 1.88 27.82 0.41
CA TRP A 348 1.67 26.56 -0.31
C TRP A 348 0.71 25.66 0.45
N LEU A 349 0.14 24.71 -0.26
CA LEU A 349 -0.67 23.62 0.29
C LEU A 349 -0.02 22.29 -0.02
N VAL A 350 -0.10 21.36 0.92
CA VAL A 350 0.32 19.99 0.76
C VAL A 350 -0.90 19.09 0.96
N ILE A 351 -1.20 18.27 -0.03
CA ILE A 351 -2.21 17.23 0.04
C ILE A 351 -1.46 15.91 -0.06
N ARG A 352 -1.57 15.09 0.98
CA ARG A 352 -0.77 13.88 1.11
C ARG A 352 -1.64 12.73 1.55
N TRP A 353 -1.42 11.54 0.97
CA TRP A 353 -2.03 10.31 1.43
C TRP A 353 -1.07 9.14 1.28
N THR A 354 -1.24 8.14 2.12
CA THR A 354 -0.36 6.96 2.12
C THR A 354 -0.57 6.17 0.84
N GLN A 355 0.53 5.68 0.26
CA GLN A 355 0.47 4.76 -0.88
C GLN A 355 -0.12 3.41 -0.43
N GLY A 356 0.17 3.00 0.80
CA GLY A 356 -0.24 1.73 1.36
C GLY A 356 0.32 0.53 0.60
N MET A 357 -0.11 -0.66 1.00
CA MET A 357 0.19 -1.86 0.22
C MET A 357 -0.72 -1.90 -1.01
N PRO A 358 -0.17 -1.97 -2.22
CA PRO A 358 -0.93 -1.86 -3.46
C PRO A 358 -1.95 -2.98 -3.68
N ASN A 359 -1.96 -3.99 -2.81
CA ASN A 359 -2.87 -5.14 -2.89
C ASN A 359 -4.06 -5.03 -1.93
N GLU A 360 -4.09 -4.00 -1.10
CA GLU A 360 -5.16 -3.80 -0.14
C GLU A 360 -6.28 -2.97 -0.75
N ALA A 361 -7.46 -3.53 -0.85
CA ALA A 361 -8.60 -2.92 -1.53
C ALA A 361 -8.94 -1.53 -0.96
N PHE A 362 -8.85 -1.33 0.36
CA PHE A 362 -9.14 -0.04 0.99
C PHE A 362 -8.14 1.06 0.57
N ASN A 363 -6.87 0.73 0.36
CA ASN A 363 -5.86 1.69 -0.15
C ASN A 363 -6.18 2.12 -1.58
N ILE A 364 -6.62 1.17 -2.40
CA ILE A 364 -7.06 1.46 -3.77
C ILE A 364 -8.29 2.36 -3.74
N HIS A 365 -9.29 2.03 -2.94
CA HIS A 365 -10.50 2.85 -2.81
C HIS A 365 -10.19 4.27 -2.33
N LEU A 366 -9.29 4.42 -1.36
CA LEU A 366 -8.84 5.73 -0.90
C LEU A 366 -8.13 6.50 -2.02
N HIS A 367 -7.15 5.88 -2.66
CA HIS A 367 -6.37 6.52 -3.74
C HIS A 367 -7.27 6.95 -4.92
N GLU A 368 -8.10 6.04 -5.43
CA GLU A 368 -9.01 6.33 -6.53
C GLU A 368 -10.04 7.40 -6.15
N SER A 369 -10.53 7.38 -4.91
CA SER A 369 -11.48 8.40 -4.43
C SER A 369 -10.83 9.77 -4.34
N ILE A 370 -9.59 9.87 -3.86
CA ILE A 370 -8.87 11.13 -3.83
C ILE A 370 -8.66 11.64 -5.24
N LEU A 371 -8.15 10.82 -6.16
CA LEU A 371 -7.90 11.25 -7.54
C LEU A 371 -9.16 11.64 -8.31
N ASN A 372 -10.26 10.89 -8.14
CA ASN A 372 -11.46 11.06 -8.95
C ASN A 372 -12.53 11.95 -8.33
N ASN A 373 -12.60 12.04 -7.00
CA ASN A 373 -13.68 12.75 -6.31
C ASN A 373 -13.24 14.05 -5.68
N PHE A 374 -11.99 14.13 -5.15
CA PHE A 374 -11.52 15.34 -4.49
C PHE A 374 -11.34 16.47 -5.50
N ASN A 375 -11.93 17.63 -5.22
CA ASN A 375 -11.92 18.76 -6.13
C ASN A 375 -10.69 19.66 -5.92
N PHE A 376 -9.55 19.23 -6.48
CA PHE A 376 -8.29 19.95 -6.39
C PHE A 376 -8.39 21.37 -6.94
N ALA A 377 -9.16 21.58 -8.01
CA ALA A 377 -9.34 22.89 -8.63
C ALA A 377 -10.08 23.86 -7.70
N TYR A 378 -11.12 23.38 -7.00
CA TYR A 378 -11.81 24.20 -6.00
C TYR A 378 -10.87 24.58 -4.86
N VAL A 379 -10.13 23.60 -4.29
CA VAL A 379 -9.19 23.83 -3.19
C VAL A 379 -8.10 24.81 -3.59
N TYR A 380 -7.53 24.65 -4.78
CA TYR A 380 -6.56 25.59 -5.34
C TYR A 380 -7.12 27.00 -5.42
N ASN A 381 -8.31 27.15 -6.02
CA ASN A 381 -8.93 28.46 -6.21
C ASN A 381 -9.36 29.09 -4.87
N TYR A 382 -9.82 28.31 -3.91
CA TYR A 382 -10.20 28.81 -2.58
C TYR A 382 -9.07 29.59 -1.91
N PHE A 383 -7.81 29.13 -2.07
CA PHE A 383 -6.66 29.80 -1.46
C PHE A 383 -5.96 30.78 -2.39
N PHE A 384 -5.82 30.46 -3.67
CA PHE A 384 -4.96 31.23 -4.57
C PHE A 384 -5.71 32.10 -5.60
N ASN A 385 -6.99 31.82 -5.83
CA ASN A 385 -7.86 32.58 -6.73
C ASN A 385 -9.30 32.65 -6.17
N PRO A 386 -9.51 33.21 -4.96
CA PRO A 386 -10.78 33.12 -4.24
C PRO A 386 -11.98 33.68 -5.03
N GLU A 387 -11.76 34.64 -5.90
CA GLU A 387 -12.83 35.23 -6.74
C GLU A 387 -13.47 34.19 -7.68
N LYS A 388 -12.72 33.15 -8.09
CA LYS A 388 -13.26 32.07 -8.96
C LYS A 388 -14.27 31.16 -8.25
N VAL A 389 -14.25 31.11 -6.93
CA VAL A 389 -15.12 30.24 -6.11
C VAL A 389 -15.96 31.06 -5.13
N LYS A 390 -16.01 32.37 -5.29
CA LYS A 390 -16.81 33.26 -4.44
C LYS A 390 -18.28 32.87 -4.49
N GLY A 391 -18.87 32.67 -3.29
CA GLY A 391 -20.26 32.24 -3.17
C GLY A 391 -20.53 30.77 -3.51
N GLN A 392 -19.50 30.01 -3.88
CA GLN A 392 -19.63 28.59 -4.12
C GLN A 392 -19.26 27.80 -2.86
N THR A 393 -19.98 26.72 -2.62
CA THR A 393 -19.61 25.71 -1.61
C THR A 393 -18.81 24.59 -2.28
N TYR A 394 -17.93 23.97 -1.53
CA TYR A 394 -17.20 22.80 -2.02
C TYR A 394 -18.18 21.69 -2.45
N LYS A 395 -17.89 21.10 -3.60
CA LYS A 395 -18.57 19.89 -4.08
C LYS A 395 -17.51 18.94 -4.63
N PRO A 396 -17.56 17.66 -4.25
CA PRO A 396 -16.69 16.67 -4.85
C PRO A 396 -16.99 16.54 -6.36
N LEU A 397 -16.01 16.14 -7.14
CA LEU A 397 -16.16 15.97 -8.60
C LEU A 397 -17.11 14.84 -8.96
N ARG A 398 -17.22 13.84 -8.08
CA ARG A 398 -18.15 12.71 -8.18
C ARG A 398 -18.74 12.39 -6.82
N SER A 399 -19.85 11.66 -6.80
CA SER A 399 -20.39 11.16 -5.53
C SER A 399 -19.34 10.29 -4.82
N PRO A 400 -19.10 10.49 -3.52
CA PRO A 400 -18.15 9.68 -2.75
C PRO A 400 -18.55 8.20 -2.63
N ILE A 401 -19.82 7.89 -2.90
CA ILE A 401 -20.38 6.52 -2.94
C ILE A 401 -20.41 6.05 -4.42
N PHE A 402 -19.51 6.56 -5.27
CA PHE A 402 -19.46 6.10 -6.62
C PHE A 402 -19.05 4.63 -6.65
N ARG A 403 -20.04 3.77 -6.84
CA ARG A 403 -19.85 2.40 -7.30
C ARG A 403 -19.89 2.45 -8.82
N GLU A 404 -18.88 1.91 -9.49
CA GLU A 404 -19.09 1.58 -10.89
C GLU A 404 -20.42 0.82 -10.97
N ALA A 405 -21.33 1.31 -11.78
CA ALA A 405 -22.59 0.61 -11.99
C ALA A 405 -22.23 -0.82 -12.39
N VAL A 406 -22.70 -1.79 -11.61
CA VAL A 406 -22.55 -3.19 -11.98
C VAL A 406 -23.33 -3.36 -13.26
N VAL A 407 -22.63 -3.42 -14.39
CA VAL A 407 -23.26 -3.64 -15.69
C VAL A 407 -23.60 -5.12 -15.75
N VAL A 408 -24.84 -5.43 -15.35
CA VAL A 408 -25.39 -6.78 -15.49
C VAL A 408 -25.72 -6.97 -16.96
N THR A 409 -25.09 -7.96 -17.60
CA THR A 409 -25.41 -8.39 -18.95
C THR A 409 -26.54 -9.43 -18.92
N GLN A 410 -27.12 -9.71 -20.07
CA GLN A 410 -28.18 -10.68 -20.13
C GLN A 410 -27.64 -12.10 -19.88
N ALA A 411 -28.28 -12.82 -18.96
CA ALA A 411 -27.95 -14.21 -18.70
C ALA A 411 -28.05 -15.08 -19.94
N SER A 412 -27.12 -15.98 -20.14
CA SER A 412 -27.16 -16.96 -21.25
C SER A 412 -28.34 -17.90 -21.11
N GLU A 413 -28.73 -18.57 -22.20
CA GLU A 413 -29.75 -19.60 -22.16
C GLU A 413 -29.33 -20.78 -21.23
N ALA A 414 -28.03 -21.09 -21.21
CA ALA A 414 -27.50 -22.10 -20.31
C ALA A 414 -27.65 -21.67 -18.85
N ASN A 415 -27.37 -20.38 -18.51
CA ASN A 415 -27.55 -19.84 -17.17
C ASN A 415 -29.02 -19.90 -16.75
N LYS A 416 -29.93 -19.43 -17.59
CA LYS A 416 -31.38 -19.46 -17.30
C LYS A 416 -31.87 -20.89 -17.07
N LYS A 417 -31.48 -21.85 -17.91
CA LYS A 417 -31.85 -23.26 -17.79
C LYS A 417 -31.33 -23.88 -16.50
N ASN A 418 -30.06 -23.70 -16.21
CA ASN A 418 -29.43 -24.26 -14.99
C ASN A 418 -29.99 -23.63 -13.73
N THR A 419 -30.24 -22.31 -13.72
CA THR A 419 -30.81 -21.62 -12.54
C THR A 419 -32.25 -22.05 -12.25
N ALA A 420 -33.01 -22.44 -13.30
CA ALA A 420 -34.37 -22.94 -13.17
C ALA A 420 -34.45 -24.42 -12.72
N ASP A 421 -33.38 -25.20 -12.89
CA ASP A 421 -33.34 -26.62 -12.53
C ASP A 421 -33.19 -26.81 -11.01
N LYS A 422 -34.17 -27.47 -10.36
CA LYS A 422 -34.20 -27.71 -8.91
C LYS A 422 -33.05 -28.57 -8.41
N ASN A 423 -32.44 -29.38 -9.26
CA ASN A 423 -31.30 -30.22 -8.95
C ASN A 423 -29.98 -29.44 -8.99
N VAL A 424 -29.96 -28.27 -9.62
CA VAL A 424 -28.80 -27.40 -9.66
C VAL A 424 -28.77 -26.55 -8.40
N PHE A 425 -27.74 -26.75 -7.60
CA PHE A 425 -27.53 -25.99 -6.37
C PHE A 425 -26.84 -24.66 -6.64
N PHE A 426 -25.89 -24.64 -7.58
CA PHE A 426 -25.12 -23.47 -7.98
C PHE A 426 -24.73 -23.60 -9.47
N PHE A 427 -24.84 -22.51 -10.21
CA PHE A 427 -24.34 -22.45 -11.58
C PHE A 427 -23.78 -21.05 -11.90
N GLU A 428 -22.60 -21.02 -12.52
CA GLU A 428 -21.94 -19.79 -12.94
C GLU A 428 -21.22 -20.00 -14.29
N ASP A 429 -21.60 -19.23 -15.28
CA ASP A 429 -20.97 -19.13 -16.60
C ASP A 429 -20.49 -17.71 -16.93
N PHE A 430 -20.55 -16.82 -15.96
CA PHE A 430 -20.17 -15.42 -16.04
C PHE A 430 -20.89 -14.60 -17.13
N SER A 431 -21.97 -15.14 -17.71
CA SER A 431 -22.75 -14.44 -18.74
C SER A 431 -23.42 -13.17 -18.24
N THR A 432 -23.69 -13.09 -16.93
CA THR A 432 -24.28 -11.90 -16.29
C THR A 432 -23.29 -10.77 -16.04
N THR A 433 -22.00 -11.01 -16.25
CA THR A 433 -20.95 -10.00 -16.06
C THR A 433 -20.43 -9.51 -17.40
N ALA A 434 -20.31 -8.20 -17.56
CA ALA A 434 -19.74 -7.60 -18.77
C ALA A 434 -18.25 -7.93 -18.92
N ILE A 435 -17.80 -8.10 -20.18
CA ILE A 435 -16.39 -8.33 -20.51
C ILE A 435 -15.52 -7.17 -19.97
N GLY A 436 -14.36 -7.51 -19.40
CA GLY A 436 -13.42 -6.57 -18.79
C GLY A 436 -13.80 -6.15 -17.36
N LYS A 437 -14.90 -6.66 -16.80
CA LYS A 437 -15.35 -6.34 -15.43
C LYS A 437 -15.09 -7.49 -14.48
N LYS A 438 -15.04 -7.17 -13.18
CA LYS A 438 -14.95 -8.16 -12.08
C LYS A 438 -16.16 -9.08 -12.13
N PRO A 439 -16.00 -10.39 -11.92
CA PRO A 439 -17.13 -11.33 -11.92
C PRO A 439 -18.12 -10.99 -10.79
N ILE A 440 -19.39 -10.82 -11.15
CA ILE A 440 -20.48 -10.57 -10.19
C ILE A 440 -20.69 -11.80 -9.33
N GLY A 441 -20.93 -11.62 -8.02
CA GLY A 441 -21.09 -12.74 -7.09
C GLY A 441 -19.78 -13.42 -6.67
N TRP A 442 -18.63 -12.83 -7.03
CA TRP A 442 -17.30 -13.31 -6.66
C TRP A 442 -16.46 -12.22 -6.00
N GLN A 443 -15.91 -12.54 -4.86
CA GLN A 443 -14.87 -11.73 -4.23
C GLN A 443 -13.53 -12.04 -4.89
N THR A 444 -12.80 -11.00 -5.31
CA THR A 444 -11.49 -11.16 -5.95
C THR A 444 -10.42 -10.52 -5.08
N LYS A 445 -9.30 -11.22 -4.86
CA LYS A 445 -8.09 -10.59 -4.35
C LYS A 445 -7.25 -10.08 -5.51
N LEU A 446 -6.59 -8.96 -5.30
CA LEU A 446 -5.61 -8.46 -6.25
C LEU A 446 -4.41 -9.41 -6.33
N ALA A 447 -3.93 -9.63 -7.54
CA ALA A 447 -2.65 -10.27 -7.74
C ALA A 447 -1.51 -9.37 -7.23
N HIS A 448 -0.32 -9.93 -7.03
CA HIS A 448 0.88 -9.13 -6.74
C HIS A 448 1.15 -8.05 -7.80
N SER A 449 0.67 -8.25 -9.02
CA SER A 449 0.70 -7.24 -10.10
C SER A 449 -0.24 -6.06 -9.88
N GLY A 450 -1.11 -6.08 -8.87
CA GLY A 450 -2.14 -5.07 -8.64
C GLY A 450 -3.34 -5.18 -9.56
N THR A 451 -3.44 -6.25 -10.38
CA THR A 451 -4.59 -6.53 -11.24
C THR A 451 -5.63 -7.36 -10.51
N THR A 452 -6.88 -7.27 -10.95
CA THR A 452 -7.99 -8.10 -10.46
C THR A 452 -8.41 -9.11 -11.50
N ALA A 453 -9.04 -10.21 -11.07
CA ALA A 453 -9.69 -11.14 -11.98
C ALA A 453 -10.81 -10.41 -12.74
N ILE A 454 -10.90 -10.65 -14.03
CA ILE A 454 -11.90 -10.06 -14.92
C ILE A 454 -12.59 -11.12 -15.76
N VAL A 455 -13.80 -10.83 -16.21
CA VAL A 455 -14.48 -11.64 -17.22
C VAL A 455 -13.93 -11.30 -18.59
N SER A 456 -13.56 -12.32 -19.34
CA SER A 456 -12.99 -12.19 -20.68
C SER A 456 -13.67 -13.16 -21.66
N LYS A 457 -13.40 -12.96 -22.93
CA LYS A 457 -13.80 -13.87 -24.00
C LYS A 457 -12.55 -14.30 -24.78
N PRO A 458 -11.88 -15.38 -24.36
CA PRO A 458 -10.67 -15.84 -25.04
C PRO A 458 -10.96 -16.27 -26.48
N ASP A 459 -10.01 -16.02 -27.39
CA ASP A 459 -10.14 -16.36 -28.79
C ASP A 459 -10.40 -17.87 -29.00
N GLY A 460 -11.39 -18.19 -29.83
CA GLY A 460 -11.74 -19.56 -30.13
C GLY A 460 -12.56 -20.30 -29.08
N LEU A 461 -13.03 -19.58 -28.06
CA LEU A 461 -13.93 -20.11 -27.03
C LEU A 461 -15.27 -19.40 -27.05
N ASP A 462 -16.33 -20.18 -26.87
CA ASP A 462 -17.68 -19.65 -26.70
C ASP A 462 -17.94 -19.30 -25.24
N GLY A 463 -18.85 -18.32 -25.03
CA GLY A 463 -19.25 -17.89 -23.69
C GLY A 463 -18.26 -16.95 -23.00
N ASN A 464 -18.53 -16.70 -21.73
CA ASN A 464 -17.74 -15.84 -20.87
C ASN A 464 -16.86 -16.67 -19.93
N TRP A 465 -15.67 -16.19 -19.68
CA TRP A 465 -14.67 -16.86 -18.86
C TRP A 465 -14.04 -15.88 -17.86
N VAL A 466 -13.77 -16.31 -16.65
CA VAL A 466 -12.95 -15.51 -15.75
C VAL A 466 -11.48 -15.79 -16.02
N GLU A 467 -10.74 -14.73 -16.28
CA GLU A 467 -9.29 -14.74 -16.42
C GLU A 467 -8.62 -14.65 -15.06
N LEU A 468 -7.76 -15.62 -14.76
CA LEU A 468 -6.99 -15.71 -13.52
C LEU A 468 -5.49 -15.73 -13.83
N ARG A 469 -4.76 -14.74 -13.28
CA ARG A 469 -3.31 -14.66 -13.37
C ARG A 469 -2.75 -14.15 -12.05
N GLY A 470 -2.35 -15.08 -11.17
CA GLY A 470 -1.95 -14.74 -9.81
C GLY A 470 -3.12 -14.28 -8.92
N HIS A 471 -4.36 -14.56 -9.33
CA HIS A 471 -5.57 -14.15 -8.63
C HIS A 471 -6.13 -15.24 -7.74
N TYR A 472 -6.83 -14.80 -6.70
CA TYR A 472 -7.73 -15.61 -5.90
C TYR A 472 -9.15 -15.06 -6.07
N ILE A 473 -10.11 -15.96 -6.29
CA ILE A 473 -11.53 -15.62 -6.31
C ILE A 473 -12.32 -16.55 -5.40
N ASN A 474 -13.35 -16.03 -4.74
CA ASN A 474 -14.22 -16.77 -3.85
C ASN A 474 -15.69 -16.47 -4.18
N ALA A 475 -16.52 -17.52 -4.29
CA ALA A 475 -17.95 -17.36 -4.57
C ALA A 475 -18.67 -16.77 -3.34
N THR A 476 -19.18 -15.54 -3.45
CA THR A 476 -19.95 -14.87 -2.40
C THR A 476 -21.42 -15.24 -2.40
N ASP A 477 -21.92 -15.71 -3.55
CA ASP A 477 -23.30 -16.12 -3.71
C ASP A 477 -23.57 -17.57 -3.29
N LEU A 478 -22.52 -18.31 -2.91
CA LEU A 478 -22.65 -19.62 -2.29
C LEU A 478 -23.13 -19.48 -0.83
N LYS A 479 -24.37 -19.01 -0.64
CA LYS A 479 -24.92 -18.61 0.66
C LYS A 479 -25.40 -19.78 1.53
N LYS A 480 -25.33 -20.99 1.03
CA LYS A 480 -25.86 -22.19 1.70
C LYS A 480 -24.78 -23.26 1.78
N THR A 481 -24.86 -24.05 2.82
CA THR A 481 -24.09 -25.28 2.92
C THR A 481 -24.38 -26.18 1.73
N LEU A 482 -23.32 -26.73 1.11
CA LEU A 482 -23.47 -27.67 0.00
C LEU A 482 -24.28 -28.90 0.43
N PRO A 483 -25.03 -29.52 -0.52
CA PRO A 483 -25.68 -30.79 -0.25
C PRO A 483 -24.68 -31.85 0.24
N GLN A 484 -25.15 -32.79 1.01
CA GLN A 484 -24.29 -33.85 1.52
C GLN A 484 -23.74 -34.73 0.38
N ASN A 485 -24.58 -34.99 -0.62
CA ASN A 485 -24.18 -35.65 -1.86
C ASN A 485 -24.26 -34.61 -2.99
N PHE A 486 -23.18 -34.45 -3.73
CA PHE A 486 -23.14 -33.48 -4.82
C PHE A 486 -22.16 -33.90 -5.91
N THR A 487 -22.38 -33.30 -7.10
CA THR A 487 -21.39 -33.26 -8.18
C THR A 487 -21.05 -31.79 -8.44
N LEU A 488 -19.78 -31.43 -8.25
CA LEU A 488 -19.20 -30.18 -8.70
C LEU A 488 -18.49 -30.41 -10.03
N SER A 489 -18.76 -29.61 -11.05
CA SER A 489 -17.97 -29.60 -12.28
C SER A 489 -17.62 -28.17 -12.69
N TYR A 490 -16.51 -27.99 -13.38
CA TYR A 490 -16.10 -26.73 -13.99
C TYR A 490 -15.21 -26.98 -15.18
N GLU A 491 -15.08 -25.99 -16.04
CA GLU A 491 -14.18 -26.02 -17.19
C GLU A 491 -12.99 -25.09 -16.93
N VAL A 492 -11.81 -25.54 -17.34
CA VAL A 492 -10.56 -24.78 -17.26
C VAL A 492 -9.84 -24.80 -18.59
N VAL A 493 -9.27 -23.66 -18.94
CA VAL A 493 -8.50 -23.46 -20.18
C VAL A 493 -7.18 -22.78 -19.84
N VAL A 494 -6.13 -23.18 -20.54
CA VAL A 494 -4.81 -22.50 -20.50
C VAL A 494 -4.34 -22.20 -21.93
N ALA A 495 -3.48 -21.16 -22.05
CA ALA A 495 -2.85 -20.81 -23.31
C ALA A 495 -1.74 -21.82 -23.69
N GLN A 496 -1.41 -21.91 -24.98
CA GLN A 496 -0.37 -22.79 -25.50
C GLN A 496 1.03 -22.46 -24.93
N ASN A 497 1.28 -21.20 -24.65
CA ASN A 497 2.57 -20.70 -24.19
C ASN A 497 2.71 -20.63 -22.66
N PHE A 498 1.87 -21.37 -21.92
CA PHE A 498 1.97 -21.45 -20.46
C PHE A 498 3.35 -21.91 -20.02
N THR A 499 3.99 -21.17 -19.09
CA THR A 499 5.39 -21.44 -18.75
C THR A 499 5.54 -22.68 -17.85
N TRP A 500 6.62 -23.41 -18.04
CA TRP A 500 6.90 -24.61 -17.25
C TRP A 500 6.99 -24.32 -15.74
N GLY A 501 7.53 -23.15 -15.34
CA GLY A 501 7.70 -22.75 -13.95
C GLY A 501 6.44 -22.22 -13.26
N ALA A 502 5.36 -21.99 -14.02
CA ALA A 502 4.15 -21.39 -13.48
C ALA A 502 3.42 -22.31 -12.49
N LYS A 503 2.74 -21.68 -11.54
CA LYS A 503 1.91 -22.40 -10.56
C LYS A 503 0.62 -22.89 -11.22
N GLY A 504 0.08 -24.00 -10.71
CA GLY A 504 -1.20 -24.52 -11.15
C GLY A 504 -2.40 -23.73 -10.60
N LEU A 505 -3.58 -23.99 -11.18
CA LEU A 505 -4.86 -23.53 -10.66
C LEU A 505 -5.35 -24.48 -9.56
N THR A 506 -5.66 -23.95 -8.39
CA THR A 506 -6.23 -24.70 -7.27
C THR A 506 -7.71 -24.36 -7.10
N LEU A 507 -8.59 -25.34 -7.28
CA LEU A 507 -9.95 -25.31 -6.74
C LEU A 507 -9.88 -25.65 -5.26
N GLN A 508 -10.66 -24.97 -4.43
CA GLN A 508 -10.82 -25.29 -3.02
C GLN A 508 -12.29 -25.31 -2.62
N LEU A 509 -12.71 -26.42 -2.04
CA LEU A 509 -13.94 -26.53 -1.27
C LEU A 509 -13.58 -26.56 0.21
N ALA A 510 -14.20 -25.72 1.03
CA ALA A 510 -13.85 -25.59 2.43
C ALA A 510 -15.09 -25.52 3.34
N LYS A 511 -14.92 -25.94 4.59
CA LYS A 511 -15.75 -25.55 5.71
C LYS A 511 -15.10 -24.35 6.36
N GLU A 512 -15.66 -23.17 6.13
CA GLU A 512 -15.26 -21.96 6.82
C GLU A 512 -16.08 -21.76 8.09
N THR A 513 -15.40 -21.55 9.21
CA THR A 513 -16.02 -21.19 10.50
C THR A 513 -16.17 -19.69 10.65
N SER A 514 -15.30 -18.96 9.97
CA SER A 514 -15.35 -17.52 9.74
C SER A 514 -14.66 -17.23 8.41
N PRO A 515 -14.91 -16.10 7.74
CA PRO A 515 -14.29 -15.82 6.44
C PRO A 515 -12.78 -16.08 6.45
N GLY A 516 -12.35 -17.12 5.71
CA GLY A 516 -10.99 -17.60 5.53
C GLY A 516 -10.36 -18.37 6.70
N ASN A 517 -11.09 -18.65 7.78
CA ASN A 517 -10.67 -19.65 8.73
C ASN A 517 -11.27 -21.01 8.35
N MET A 518 -10.45 -21.82 7.70
CA MET A 518 -10.86 -23.13 7.19
C MET A 518 -10.59 -24.22 8.22
N GLU A 519 -11.67 -24.82 8.71
CA GLU A 519 -11.57 -25.98 9.58
C GLU A 519 -11.13 -27.21 8.79
N SER A 520 -11.64 -27.33 7.57
CA SER A 520 -11.37 -28.46 6.68
C SER A 520 -11.51 -28.06 5.22
N TYR A 521 -10.86 -28.82 4.33
CA TYR A 521 -10.94 -28.55 2.90
C TYR A 521 -10.61 -29.76 2.03
N ILE A 522 -11.07 -29.67 0.77
CA ILE A 522 -10.55 -30.38 -0.39
C ILE A 522 -9.91 -29.34 -1.30
N LYS A 523 -8.66 -29.55 -1.68
CA LYS A 523 -7.98 -28.78 -2.73
C LYS A 523 -7.63 -29.68 -3.89
N LEU A 524 -8.01 -29.26 -5.07
CA LEU A 524 -7.58 -29.90 -6.31
C LEU A 524 -6.79 -28.89 -7.13
N LYS A 525 -5.50 -29.09 -7.24
CA LYS A 525 -4.59 -28.28 -8.04
C LYS A 525 -4.34 -28.93 -9.38
N LEU A 526 -4.54 -28.18 -10.46
CA LEU A 526 -4.27 -28.60 -11.82
C LEU A 526 -3.13 -27.77 -12.40
N ARG A 527 -2.23 -28.44 -13.11
CA ARG A 527 -1.15 -27.82 -13.86
C ARG A 527 -1.08 -28.47 -15.24
N PRO A 528 -1.03 -27.68 -16.33
CA PRO A 528 -0.86 -28.24 -17.66
C PRO A 528 0.54 -28.87 -17.79
N GLY A 529 0.65 -29.93 -18.59
CA GLY A 529 1.92 -30.48 -19.01
C GLY A 529 2.63 -29.58 -19.99
N SER A 530 3.92 -29.77 -20.16
CA SER A 530 4.78 -29.05 -21.09
C SER A 530 5.54 -30.00 -22.00
N ASN A 531 5.95 -29.54 -23.16
CA ASN A 531 6.76 -30.32 -24.12
C ASN A 531 6.16 -31.67 -24.51
N GLY A 532 4.83 -31.73 -24.67
CA GLY A 532 4.13 -32.96 -25.05
C GLY A 532 3.78 -33.90 -23.89
N ASN A 533 4.17 -33.57 -22.68
CA ASN A 533 3.81 -34.36 -21.52
C ASN A 533 2.38 -34.05 -21.06
N ASP A 534 1.75 -35.03 -20.42
CA ASP A 534 0.47 -34.85 -19.73
C ASP A 534 0.59 -33.86 -18.55
N GLY A 535 -0.54 -33.26 -18.16
CA GLY A 535 -0.60 -32.40 -16.99
C GLY A 535 -0.60 -33.16 -15.69
N GLU A 536 -0.58 -32.39 -14.60
CA GLU A 536 -0.59 -32.91 -13.23
C GLU A 536 -1.85 -32.45 -12.50
N ALA A 537 -2.41 -33.38 -11.69
CA ALA A 537 -3.44 -33.07 -10.72
C ALA A 537 -2.96 -33.46 -9.32
N THR A 538 -3.03 -32.50 -8.39
CA THR A 538 -2.70 -32.77 -6.98
C THR A 538 -3.96 -32.60 -6.15
N LEU A 539 -4.36 -33.68 -5.48
CA LEU A 539 -5.49 -33.67 -4.55
C LEU A 539 -4.98 -33.63 -3.10
N GLU A 540 -5.37 -32.62 -2.37
CA GLU A 540 -5.09 -32.44 -0.95
C GLU A 540 -6.39 -32.43 -0.16
N THR A 541 -6.46 -33.23 0.90
CA THR A 541 -7.61 -33.29 1.80
C THR A 541 -7.16 -33.05 3.24
N LYS A 542 -7.92 -32.23 3.97
CA LYS A 542 -7.70 -31.98 5.40
C LYS A 542 -9.04 -31.96 6.13
N PHE A 543 -9.23 -32.92 7.00
CA PHE A 543 -10.42 -33.02 7.86
C PHE A 543 -10.00 -33.32 9.30
N PRO A 544 -10.70 -32.79 10.30
CA PRO A 544 -10.61 -33.29 11.66
C PRO A 544 -11.27 -34.69 11.69
N SER A 545 -10.47 -35.73 11.49
CA SER A 545 -10.99 -37.09 11.21
C SER A 545 -10.74 -38.05 12.34
N PRO A 546 -11.67 -38.97 12.59
CA PRO A 546 -11.36 -40.22 13.29
C PRO A 546 -10.28 -41.04 12.55
N PRO A 547 -9.58 -41.97 13.22
CA PRO A 547 -8.63 -42.84 12.54
C PRO A 547 -9.29 -43.58 11.36
N GLY A 548 -8.59 -43.65 10.23
CA GLY A 548 -9.05 -44.36 9.04
C GLY A 548 -9.56 -43.49 7.88
N TYR A 549 -9.68 -42.17 8.05
CA TYR A 549 -9.99 -41.26 6.94
C TYR A 549 -8.73 -40.80 6.19
N SER A 550 -8.88 -40.61 4.88
CA SER A 550 -7.77 -40.19 4.02
C SER A 550 -7.51 -38.68 4.17
N ASN A 551 -6.44 -38.32 4.88
CA ASN A 551 -5.88 -36.98 4.88
C ASN A 551 -4.52 -37.00 4.19
N GLY A 552 -4.17 -35.90 3.50
CA GLY A 552 -2.86 -35.70 2.88
C GLY A 552 -2.92 -35.32 1.42
N THR A 553 -1.77 -35.38 0.76
CA THR A 553 -1.59 -34.94 -0.62
C THR A 553 -1.24 -36.13 -1.50
N LYS A 554 -1.94 -36.27 -2.63
CA LYS A 554 -1.67 -37.29 -3.65
C LYS A 554 -1.60 -36.67 -5.04
N TRP A 555 -0.78 -37.27 -5.90
CA TRP A 555 -0.48 -36.82 -7.25
C TRP A 555 -1.09 -37.76 -8.27
N TYR A 556 -1.61 -37.19 -9.35
CA TYR A 556 -2.25 -37.90 -10.45
C TYR A 556 -1.87 -37.29 -11.78
N VAL A 557 -1.95 -38.06 -12.84
CA VAL A 557 -1.78 -37.59 -14.21
C VAL A 557 -3.09 -36.97 -14.71
N ALA A 558 -3.02 -35.76 -15.25
CA ALA A 558 -4.10 -35.10 -15.95
C ALA A 558 -3.93 -35.30 -17.46
N SER A 559 -4.31 -36.49 -17.95
CA SER A 559 -4.08 -36.86 -19.35
C SER A 559 -4.74 -35.89 -20.33
N GLY A 560 -3.98 -35.46 -21.34
CA GLY A 560 -4.43 -34.54 -22.38
C GLY A 560 -4.49 -33.07 -21.96
N PHE A 561 -4.23 -32.74 -20.69
CA PHE A 561 -4.11 -31.36 -20.24
C PHE A 561 -2.66 -30.87 -20.41
N SER A 562 -2.36 -30.25 -21.58
CA SER A 562 -1.00 -29.89 -21.98
C SER A 562 -0.98 -28.53 -22.67
N ASN A 563 0.11 -27.77 -22.54
CA ASN A 563 0.30 -26.49 -23.22
C ASN A 563 0.61 -26.61 -24.72
N ASN A 564 0.61 -27.81 -25.29
CA ASN A 564 0.91 -28.03 -26.72
C ASN A 564 -0.25 -27.61 -27.66
N LYS A 565 -1.46 -27.53 -27.15
CA LYS A 565 -2.65 -27.18 -27.95
C LYS A 565 -2.86 -25.68 -27.94
N LYS A 566 -3.29 -25.12 -29.08
CA LYS A 566 -3.66 -23.70 -29.18
C LYS A 566 -4.70 -23.32 -28.11
N ILE A 567 -5.70 -24.18 -27.91
CA ILE A 567 -6.70 -24.11 -26.85
C ILE A 567 -6.63 -25.41 -26.08
N ASN A 568 -6.18 -25.34 -24.85
CA ASN A 568 -6.07 -26.49 -23.98
C ASN A 568 -7.18 -26.42 -22.93
N ARG A 569 -8.28 -27.11 -23.20
CA ARG A 569 -9.49 -27.12 -22.38
C ARG A 569 -9.67 -28.49 -21.77
N THR A 570 -10.05 -28.51 -20.50
CA THR A 570 -10.45 -29.73 -19.79
C THR A 570 -11.62 -29.44 -18.85
N LYS A 571 -12.42 -30.47 -18.60
CA LYS A 571 -13.51 -30.44 -17.63
C LYS A 571 -13.12 -31.25 -16.40
N VAL A 572 -13.23 -30.60 -15.26
CA VAL A 572 -13.02 -31.25 -13.97
C VAL A 572 -14.37 -31.57 -13.35
N THR A 573 -14.47 -32.78 -12.77
CA THR A 573 -15.66 -33.20 -12.03
C THR A 573 -15.24 -33.83 -10.69
N ILE A 574 -15.85 -33.36 -9.62
CA ILE A 574 -15.71 -33.89 -8.27
C ILE A 574 -17.08 -34.41 -7.83
N LYS A 575 -17.17 -35.70 -7.52
CA LYS A 575 -18.39 -36.33 -6.99
C LYS A 575 -18.17 -36.72 -5.52
N LYS A 576 -19.07 -36.30 -4.67
CA LYS A 576 -19.16 -36.71 -3.28
C LYS A 576 -20.46 -37.48 -3.08
N THR A 577 -20.36 -38.75 -2.70
CA THR A 577 -21.50 -39.60 -2.38
C THR A 577 -21.23 -40.29 -1.06
N GLY A 578 -22.03 -40.00 -0.04
CA GLY A 578 -21.74 -40.45 1.33
C GLY A 578 -20.36 -39.97 1.77
N GLU A 579 -19.49 -40.92 2.15
CA GLU A 579 -18.10 -40.64 2.53
C GLU A 579 -17.11 -40.75 1.36
N THR A 580 -17.59 -41.15 0.18
CA THR A 580 -16.75 -41.40 -0.99
C THR A 580 -16.56 -40.11 -1.80
N LEU A 581 -15.31 -39.88 -2.19
CA LEU A 581 -14.89 -38.81 -3.09
C LEU A 581 -14.32 -39.39 -4.38
N GLN A 582 -14.84 -38.98 -5.51
CA GLN A 582 -14.32 -39.32 -6.84
C GLN A 582 -13.94 -38.05 -7.58
N VAL A 583 -12.80 -38.06 -8.30
CA VAL A 583 -12.35 -36.98 -9.15
C VAL A 583 -12.14 -37.46 -10.57
N PHE A 584 -12.68 -36.70 -11.52
CA PHE A 584 -12.57 -36.97 -12.95
C PHE A 584 -11.96 -35.77 -13.67
N ILE A 585 -11.11 -36.04 -14.65
CA ILE A 585 -10.63 -35.09 -15.63
C ILE A 585 -11.17 -35.52 -16.99
N ASP A 586 -11.94 -34.66 -17.61
CA ASP A 586 -12.86 -34.99 -18.70
C ASP A 586 -13.77 -36.16 -18.27
N ASN A 587 -13.72 -37.30 -18.83
CA ASN A 587 -14.52 -38.45 -18.38
C ASN A 587 -13.68 -39.54 -17.67
N ASN A 588 -12.38 -39.28 -17.50
CA ASN A 588 -11.45 -40.22 -16.92
C ASN A 588 -11.40 -40.07 -15.39
N LYS A 589 -11.76 -41.11 -14.65
CA LYS A 589 -11.63 -41.15 -13.21
C LYS A 589 -10.16 -41.23 -12.82
N ILE A 590 -9.64 -40.17 -12.16
CA ILE A 590 -8.24 -40.11 -11.71
C ILE A 590 -8.07 -40.49 -10.24
N ALA A 591 -9.10 -40.30 -9.43
CA ALA A 591 -9.04 -40.59 -8.01
C ALA A 591 -10.37 -41.12 -7.46
N GLU A 592 -10.27 -42.03 -6.50
CA GLU A 592 -11.40 -42.51 -5.69
C GLU A 592 -10.96 -42.82 -4.26
N TYR A 593 -11.70 -42.30 -3.30
CA TYR A 593 -11.47 -42.53 -1.87
C TYR A 593 -12.78 -42.87 -1.19
N GLU A 594 -12.88 -44.07 -0.63
CA GLU A 594 -14.11 -44.57 0.04
C GLU A 594 -14.36 -43.84 1.38
N LYS A 595 -13.33 -43.54 2.13
CA LYS A 595 -13.40 -42.81 3.40
C LYS A 595 -12.65 -41.49 3.29
N ALA A 596 -13.16 -40.60 2.45
CA ALA A 596 -12.55 -39.32 2.23
C ALA A 596 -13.10 -38.24 3.16
N ILE A 597 -14.41 -38.21 3.37
CA ILE A 597 -15.12 -37.10 4.01
C ILE A 597 -16.12 -37.66 5.01
N PRO A 598 -16.01 -37.37 6.32
CA PRO A 598 -16.98 -37.80 7.30
C PRO A 598 -18.40 -37.34 6.96
N LEU A 599 -19.41 -38.22 7.22
CA LEU A 599 -20.82 -37.91 6.90
C LEU A 599 -21.33 -36.61 7.54
N ALA A 600 -20.87 -36.30 8.75
CA ALA A 600 -21.25 -35.07 9.44
C ALA A 600 -20.58 -33.80 8.86
N HIS A 601 -19.71 -33.96 7.84
CA HIS A 601 -18.93 -32.87 7.31
C HIS A 601 -19.65 -32.19 6.13
N PHE A 602 -19.57 -30.86 6.09
CA PHE A 602 -20.17 -30.07 5.03
C PHE A 602 -19.19 -28.99 4.54
N PHE A 603 -19.46 -28.45 3.36
CA PHE A 603 -18.73 -27.34 2.77
C PHE A 603 -19.65 -26.15 2.60
N ASN A 604 -19.13 -24.95 2.79
CA ASN A 604 -19.86 -23.69 2.65
C ASN A 604 -19.05 -22.61 1.89
N ALA A 605 -17.88 -22.97 1.38
CA ALA A 605 -17.02 -22.06 0.61
C ALA A 605 -16.44 -22.76 -0.62
N LEU A 606 -16.40 -22.01 -1.74
CA LEU A 606 -15.82 -22.41 -3.02
C LEU A 606 -14.88 -21.30 -3.50
N SER A 607 -13.65 -21.65 -3.77
CA SER A 607 -12.67 -20.69 -4.29
C SER A 607 -11.75 -21.27 -5.35
N PHE A 608 -11.15 -20.39 -6.14
CA PHE A 608 -10.09 -20.71 -7.08
C PHE A 608 -8.88 -19.83 -6.82
N ASP A 609 -7.69 -20.40 -6.92
CA ASP A 609 -6.42 -19.74 -6.62
C ASP A 609 -5.35 -20.17 -7.62
N CYS A 610 -4.70 -19.20 -8.26
CA CYS A 610 -3.50 -19.41 -9.06
C CYS A 610 -2.36 -18.49 -8.60
N ASN A 611 -2.29 -18.21 -7.30
CA ASN A 611 -1.33 -17.30 -6.70
C ASN A 611 0.12 -17.66 -7.07
N GLY A 612 0.91 -16.64 -7.41
CA GLY A 612 2.30 -16.76 -7.80
C GLY A 612 2.55 -16.76 -9.33
N ASN A 613 1.49 -16.74 -10.16
CA ASN A 613 1.64 -16.51 -11.59
C ASN A 613 1.67 -15.00 -11.87
N SER A 614 2.68 -14.53 -12.59
CA SER A 614 2.84 -13.11 -12.93
C SER A 614 2.99 -12.87 -14.44
N ALA A 615 3.45 -13.87 -15.19
CA ALA A 615 3.65 -13.74 -16.63
C ALA A 615 2.31 -13.68 -17.38
N GLU A 616 2.26 -12.90 -18.45
CA GLU A 616 1.06 -12.75 -19.31
C GLU A 616 0.62 -14.07 -19.94
N SER A 617 1.59 -14.98 -20.18
CA SER A 617 1.34 -16.33 -20.69
C SER A 617 0.69 -17.27 -19.68
N ASP A 618 0.78 -16.98 -18.39
CA ASP A 618 0.43 -17.92 -17.31
C ASP A 618 -1.00 -17.68 -16.80
N LYS A 619 -1.92 -17.57 -17.76
CA LYS A 619 -3.35 -17.35 -17.50
C LYS A 619 -4.11 -18.65 -17.48
N PHE A 620 -4.99 -18.77 -16.50
CA PHE A 620 -6.08 -19.72 -16.51
C PHE A 620 -7.39 -19.00 -16.84
N PHE A 621 -8.27 -19.70 -17.54
CA PHE A 621 -9.64 -19.26 -17.77
C PHE A 621 -10.57 -20.32 -17.20
N ILE A 622 -11.54 -19.93 -16.40
CA ILE A 622 -12.55 -20.84 -15.84
C ILE A 622 -13.95 -20.39 -16.21
N SER A 623 -14.83 -21.38 -16.43
CA SER A 623 -16.25 -21.15 -16.68
C SER A 623 -17.08 -22.40 -16.37
N ASN A 624 -18.39 -22.31 -16.58
CA ASN A 624 -19.35 -23.41 -16.44
C ASN A 624 -19.23 -24.17 -15.10
N ILE A 625 -19.08 -23.40 -14.01
CA ILE A 625 -19.01 -23.94 -12.66
C ILE A 625 -20.40 -24.37 -12.25
N LYS A 626 -20.59 -25.66 -12.02
CA LYS A 626 -21.91 -26.25 -11.73
C LYS A 626 -21.84 -27.18 -10.52
N ILE A 627 -22.73 -26.98 -9.56
CA ILE A 627 -22.93 -27.91 -8.43
C ILE A 627 -24.36 -28.45 -8.55
N THR A 628 -24.49 -29.79 -8.64
CA THR A 628 -25.78 -30.47 -8.63
C THR A 628 -25.93 -31.31 -7.38
N LYS A 629 -27.14 -31.37 -6.86
CA LYS A 629 -27.52 -32.33 -5.81
C LYS A 629 -27.53 -33.74 -6.40
N GLN A 630 -27.16 -34.71 -5.60
CA GLN A 630 -27.35 -36.11 -5.89
C GLN A 630 -28.30 -36.70 -4.83
N ASP A 631 -29.20 -37.50 -5.24
CA ASP A 631 -30.13 -38.23 -4.36
C ASP A 631 -29.41 -39.26 -3.49
#